data_92d26744b64e6c5ab83170b2a5fefc7f
#
_entry.id   92d26744b64e6c5ab83170b2a5fefc7f
#
_cell.length_a   1.000
_cell.length_b   1.000
_cell.length_c   1.000
_cell.angle_alpha   90.00
_cell.angle_beta   90.00
_cell.angle_gamma   90.00
#
_symmetry.space_group_name_H-M   'P 1'
#
loop_
_entity.id
_entity.type
_entity.pdbx_description
1 polymer ?
#
loop_
_entity_poly.entity_id
_entity_poly.type
_entity_poly.pdbx_seq_one_letter_code
_entity_poly.pdbx_strand_id
1 'polypeptide(L)'
;MCGIAGMIDFTQDLRTQENICKEMQNAIIRRGPDQNGMFLAEHAALVHTRLSVIDPVSGIQPMSFTDPEQKEIYRIIYNGELYNTPELRKDLAAKGCQFRTNSDTEVILQAYAVYG
;
A
#
# COMPACT_ATOMS: atom_id res chain seq x y z
N MET A 1 -11.45 10.73 -3.20
CA MET A 1 -10.98 9.57 -2.39
C MET A 1 -10.25 8.58 -3.30
N CYS A 2 -9.25 7.95 -2.76
CA CYS A 2 -8.51 6.94 -3.51
C CYS A 2 -9.37 5.73 -3.87
N GLY A 3 -8.92 4.95 -4.83
CA GLY A 3 -9.51 3.67 -5.19
C GLY A 3 -8.54 2.54 -4.97
N ILE A 4 -9.05 1.39 -4.55
CA ILE A 4 -8.28 0.18 -4.40
C ILE A 4 -8.96 -0.97 -5.12
N ALA A 5 -8.17 -1.84 -5.72
CA ALA A 5 -8.63 -3.10 -6.30
C ALA A 5 -7.53 -4.13 -6.19
N GLY A 6 -7.89 -5.39 -6.24
CA GLY A 6 -6.90 -6.43 -6.13
C GLY A 6 -7.44 -7.79 -6.49
N MET A 7 -6.53 -8.74 -6.58
CA MET A 7 -6.84 -10.10 -6.95
C MET A 7 -5.89 -11.05 -6.23
N ILE A 8 -6.43 -12.16 -5.74
CA ILE A 8 -5.65 -13.24 -5.16
C ILE A 8 -6.04 -14.53 -5.88
N ASP A 9 -5.05 -15.26 -6.40
CA ASP A 9 -5.29 -16.53 -7.08
C ASP A 9 -4.08 -17.43 -6.90
N PHE A 10 -4.27 -18.56 -6.25
CA PHE A 10 -3.21 -19.54 -6.00
C PHE A 10 -3.06 -20.55 -7.14
N THR A 11 -3.90 -20.47 -8.17
CA THR A 11 -3.90 -21.40 -9.30
C THR A 11 -3.28 -20.83 -10.56
N GLN A 12 -3.04 -19.53 -10.61
CA GLN A 12 -2.46 -18.83 -11.74
C GLN A 12 -1.30 -17.95 -11.29
N ASP A 13 -0.39 -17.68 -12.23
CA ASP A 13 0.63 -16.65 -12.02
C ASP A 13 0.06 -15.29 -12.43
N LEU A 14 -0.28 -14.47 -11.44
CA LEU A 14 -0.90 -13.18 -11.67
C LEU A 14 0.05 -12.15 -12.31
N ARG A 15 1.35 -12.42 -12.34
CA ARG A 15 2.30 -11.57 -13.06
C ARG A 15 2.03 -11.54 -14.56
N THR A 16 1.30 -12.53 -15.09
CA THR A 16 0.88 -12.58 -16.49
C THR A 16 -0.45 -11.88 -16.75
N GLN A 17 -1.11 -11.33 -15.72
CA GLN A 17 -2.45 -10.78 -15.79
C GLN A 17 -2.47 -9.24 -15.72
N GLU A 18 -1.43 -8.60 -16.23
CA GLU A 18 -1.32 -7.14 -16.22
C GLU A 18 -2.50 -6.46 -16.91
N ASN A 19 -3.01 -7.03 -18.00
CA ASN A 19 -4.14 -6.46 -18.73
C ASN A 19 -5.41 -6.41 -17.87
N ILE A 20 -5.68 -7.44 -17.09
CA ILE A 20 -6.83 -7.46 -16.18
C ILE A 20 -6.65 -6.41 -15.10
N CYS A 21 -5.44 -6.27 -14.57
CA CYS A 21 -5.14 -5.25 -13.56
C CYS A 21 -5.31 -3.83 -14.12
N LYS A 22 -4.94 -3.61 -15.37
CA LYS A 22 -5.20 -2.32 -16.04
C LYS A 22 -6.68 -2.03 -16.20
N GLU A 23 -7.48 -3.04 -16.51
CA GLU A 23 -8.94 -2.89 -16.57
C GLU A 23 -9.53 -2.54 -15.21
N MET A 24 -9.07 -3.21 -14.14
CA MET A 24 -9.48 -2.85 -12.78
C MET A 24 -9.08 -1.43 -12.43
N GLN A 25 -7.87 -1.01 -12.78
CA GLN A 25 -7.39 0.34 -12.54
C GLN A 25 -8.25 1.38 -13.26
N ASN A 26 -8.58 1.14 -14.52
CA ASN A 26 -9.43 2.03 -15.30
C ASN A 26 -10.85 2.12 -14.71
N ALA A 27 -11.36 1.03 -14.15
CA ALA A 27 -12.68 1.03 -13.53
C ALA A 27 -12.77 1.93 -12.30
N ILE A 28 -11.64 2.17 -11.61
CA ILE A 28 -11.60 2.97 -10.39
C ILE A 28 -10.85 4.30 -10.56
N ILE A 29 -10.46 4.65 -11.78
CA ILE A 29 -9.62 5.83 -12.03
C ILE A 29 -10.28 7.14 -11.60
N ARG A 30 -11.60 7.22 -11.64
CA ARG A 30 -12.34 8.42 -11.24
C ARG A 30 -12.22 8.72 -9.75
N ARG A 31 -11.91 7.73 -8.94
CA ARG A 31 -11.73 7.90 -7.50
C ARG A 31 -10.39 8.54 -7.16
N GLY A 32 -9.39 8.36 -8.02
CA GLY A 32 -8.06 8.90 -7.79
C GLY A 32 -7.32 9.14 -9.09
N PRO A 33 -7.62 10.24 -9.80
CA PRO A 33 -7.04 10.47 -11.12
C PRO A 33 -5.61 11.01 -11.11
N ASP A 34 -5.08 11.37 -9.94
CA ASP A 34 -3.79 12.08 -9.86
C ASP A 34 -2.59 11.14 -10.01
N GLN A 35 -2.68 9.97 -9.42
CA GLN A 35 -1.64 8.95 -9.49
C GLN A 35 -2.27 7.57 -9.55
N ASN A 36 -1.55 6.63 -10.13
CA ASN A 36 -1.95 5.24 -10.09
C ASN A 36 -0.72 4.37 -9.83
N GLY A 37 -0.96 3.20 -9.26
CA GLY A 37 0.08 2.23 -8.96
C GLY A 37 -0.45 0.82 -9.09
N MET A 38 0.47 -0.09 -9.38
CA MET A 38 0.15 -1.49 -9.57
C MET A 38 1.32 -2.33 -9.08
N PHE A 39 1.00 -3.42 -8.39
CA PHE A 39 1.99 -4.42 -8.00
C PHE A 39 1.46 -5.80 -8.36
N LEU A 40 2.28 -6.57 -9.06
CA LEU A 40 1.95 -7.93 -9.50
C LEU A 40 2.93 -8.91 -8.86
N ALA A 41 2.40 -9.87 -8.11
CA ALA A 41 3.13 -11.00 -7.60
C ALA A 41 2.51 -12.29 -8.15
N GLU A 42 3.15 -13.41 -7.86
CA GLU A 42 2.68 -14.70 -8.38
C GLU A 42 1.22 -14.98 -8.02
N HIS A 43 0.82 -14.70 -6.79
CA HIS A 43 -0.52 -15.03 -6.29
C HIS A 43 -1.34 -13.83 -5.84
N ALA A 44 -0.82 -12.63 -6.01
CA ALA A 44 -1.52 -11.42 -5.60
C ALA A 44 -1.26 -10.28 -6.59
N ALA A 45 -2.28 -9.48 -6.83
CA ALA A 45 -2.17 -8.25 -7.59
C ALA A 45 -2.85 -7.13 -6.81
N LEU A 46 -2.18 -5.99 -6.68
CA LEU A 46 -2.68 -4.82 -5.98
C LEU A 46 -2.71 -3.64 -6.93
N VAL A 47 -3.82 -2.93 -6.95
CA VAL A 47 -4.03 -1.76 -7.82
C VAL A 47 -4.51 -0.60 -6.97
N HIS A 48 -3.95 0.57 -7.19
CA HIS A 48 -4.30 1.77 -6.46
C HIS A 48 -4.44 2.97 -7.40
N THR A 49 -5.48 3.76 -7.17
CA THR A 49 -5.63 5.07 -7.81
C THR A 49 -5.70 6.13 -6.71
N ARG A 50 -4.92 7.18 -6.85
CA ARG A 50 -4.71 8.16 -5.78
C ARG A 50 -5.28 9.51 -6.14
N LEU A 51 -6.05 10.05 -5.21
CA LEU A 51 -6.37 11.47 -5.17
C LEU A 51 -5.38 12.12 -4.21
N SER A 52 -4.36 12.75 -4.77
CA SER A 52 -3.28 13.36 -3.99
C SER A 52 -3.48 14.86 -3.92
N VAL A 53 -3.56 15.37 -2.72
CA VAL A 53 -3.83 16.79 -2.51
C VAL A 53 -2.63 17.51 -1.91
N ILE A 54 -1.89 16.88 -1.00
CA ILE A 54 -0.90 17.59 -0.18
C ILE A 54 0.53 17.17 -0.52
N ASP A 55 0.81 15.90 -0.71
CA ASP A 55 2.16 15.42 -0.97
C ASP A 55 2.15 14.32 -2.02
N PRO A 56 2.46 14.66 -3.30
CA PRO A 56 2.42 13.67 -4.36
C PRO A 56 3.55 12.65 -4.29
N VAL A 57 4.60 12.90 -3.52
CA VAL A 57 5.78 12.02 -3.44
C VAL A 57 5.65 11.02 -2.32
N SER A 58 5.24 11.44 -1.12
CA SER A 58 5.04 10.51 0.00
C SER A 58 3.64 9.88 -0.07
N GLY A 59 3.53 8.66 0.39
CA GLY A 59 2.26 7.95 0.39
C GLY A 59 1.88 7.32 -0.95
N ILE A 60 2.81 7.19 -1.89
CA ILE A 60 2.59 6.47 -3.14
C ILE A 60 2.27 5.01 -2.82
N GLN A 61 1.24 4.46 -3.46
CA GLN A 61 0.79 3.09 -3.25
C GLN A 61 0.71 2.33 -4.59
N PRO A 62 0.86 0.99 -4.61
CA PRO A 62 1.13 0.14 -3.44
C PRO A 62 2.44 0.50 -2.74
N MET A 63 2.38 0.60 -1.41
CA MET A 63 3.55 0.91 -0.60
C MET A 63 4.16 -0.38 -0.06
N SER A 64 5.48 -0.46 -0.02
CA SER A 64 6.19 -1.65 0.47
C SER A 64 7.08 -1.30 1.66
N PHE A 65 7.27 -2.30 2.51
CA PHE A 65 8.18 -2.24 3.64
C PHE A 65 8.87 -3.59 3.78
N THR A 66 10.20 -3.57 3.90
CA THR A 66 10.99 -4.77 4.16
C THR A 66 11.38 -4.79 5.62
N ASP A 67 10.94 -5.82 6.34
CA ASP A 67 11.30 -6.01 7.72
C ASP A 67 12.80 -6.33 7.81
N PRO A 68 13.61 -5.50 8.50
CA PRO A 68 15.05 -5.73 8.57
C PRO A 68 15.43 -6.98 9.37
N GLU A 69 14.58 -7.44 10.27
CA GLU A 69 14.86 -8.63 11.08
C GLU A 69 14.46 -9.92 10.39
N GLN A 70 13.23 -9.98 9.90
CA GLN A 70 12.67 -11.17 9.27
C GLN A 70 12.91 -11.20 7.77
N LYS A 71 13.31 -10.09 7.18
CA LYS A 71 13.53 -9.92 5.73
C LYS A 71 12.29 -10.19 4.89
N GLU A 72 11.12 -10.17 5.51
CA GLU A 72 9.86 -10.26 4.79
C GLU A 72 9.49 -8.91 4.19
N ILE A 73 8.84 -8.96 3.05
CA ILE A 73 8.38 -7.76 2.34
C ILE A 73 6.87 -7.70 2.46
N TYR A 74 6.38 -6.61 3.04
CA TYR A 74 4.95 -6.33 3.15
C TYR A 74 4.57 -5.26 2.15
N ARG A 75 3.38 -5.39 1.58
CA ARG A 75 2.83 -4.39 0.66
C ARG A 75 1.39 -4.08 1.01
N ILE A 76 1.00 -2.82 0.81
CA ILE A 76 -0.34 -2.35 1.16
C ILE A 76 -0.90 -1.45 0.08
N ILE A 77 -2.20 -1.60 -0.16
CA ILE A 77 -3.05 -0.58 -0.74
C ILE A 77 -4.07 -0.18 0.32
N TYR A 78 -4.31 1.11 0.46
CA TYR A 78 -5.13 1.62 1.55
C TYR A 78 -5.94 2.82 1.10
N ASN A 79 -7.22 2.81 1.45
CA ASN A 79 -8.11 3.96 1.28
C ASN A 79 -8.84 4.20 2.59
N GLY A 80 -8.38 5.19 3.36
CA GLY A 80 -8.94 5.51 4.65
C GLY A 80 -8.07 6.49 5.42
N GLU A 81 -8.39 6.66 6.69
CA GLU A 81 -7.64 7.48 7.62
C GLU A 81 -7.39 6.74 8.92
N LEU A 82 -6.19 6.87 9.45
CA LEU A 82 -5.81 6.30 10.73
C LEU A 82 -5.74 7.43 11.75
N TYR A 83 -6.68 7.45 12.69
CA TYR A 83 -6.84 8.57 13.60
C TYR A 83 -5.81 8.63 14.71
N ASN A 84 -5.25 7.49 15.12
CA ASN A 84 -4.27 7.40 16.19
C ASN A 84 -2.82 7.35 15.68
N THR A 85 -2.57 7.95 14.52
CA THR A 85 -1.26 7.93 13.88
C THR A 85 -0.14 8.48 14.78
N PRO A 86 -0.28 9.64 15.47
CA PRO A 86 0.81 10.16 16.29
C PRO A 86 1.19 9.21 17.44
N GLU A 87 0.20 8.59 18.06
CA GLU A 87 0.44 7.64 19.16
C GLU A 87 1.14 6.38 18.67
N LEU A 88 0.68 5.82 17.55
CA LEU A 88 1.30 4.65 16.95
C LEU A 88 2.72 4.94 16.47
N ARG A 89 2.98 6.09 15.87
CA ARG A 89 4.32 6.48 15.47
C ARG A 89 5.28 6.52 16.65
N LYS A 90 4.82 7.06 17.76
CA LYS A 90 5.60 7.14 18.97
C LYS A 90 5.92 5.74 19.52
N ASP A 91 4.94 4.86 19.59
CA ASP A 91 5.09 3.50 20.08
C ASP A 91 6.03 2.69 19.17
N LEU A 92 5.85 2.79 17.86
CA LEU A 92 6.69 2.08 16.90
C LEU A 92 8.12 2.61 16.88
N ALA A 93 8.31 3.92 17.01
CA ALA A 93 9.64 4.52 17.12
C ALA A 93 10.37 4.04 18.36
N ALA A 94 9.66 3.88 19.49
CA ALA A 94 10.23 3.32 20.72
C ALA A 94 10.67 1.86 20.55
N LYS A 95 10.11 1.15 19.57
CA LYS A 95 10.48 -0.23 19.21
C LYS A 95 11.55 -0.29 18.12
N GLY A 96 12.10 0.84 17.70
CA GLY A 96 13.18 0.91 16.72
C GLY A 96 12.73 1.13 15.28
N CYS A 97 11.45 1.36 15.04
CA CYS A 97 10.95 1.62 13.69
C CYS A 97 11.40 3.02 13.20
N GLN A 98 11.81 3.07 11.95
CA GLN A 98 12.15 4.34 11.28
C GLN A 98 11.16 4.61 10.16
N PHE A 99 10.61 5.81 10.14
CA PHE A 99 9.63 6.21 9.13
C PHE A 99 10.28 7.05 8.04
N ARG A 100 9.89 6.81 6.79
CA ARG A 100 10.38 7.54 5.61
C ARG A 100 9.40 8.60 5.13
N THR A 101 8.12 8.46 5.49
CA THR A 101 7.05 9.35 5.05
C THR A 101 6.23 9.81 6.24
N ASN A 102 5.36 10.77 6.01
CA ASN A 102 4.35 11.20 6.98
C ASN A 102 3.02 10.49 6.77
N SER A 103 2.96 9.51 5.87
CA SER A 103 1.75 8.79 5.52
C SER A 103 1.30 7.85 6.64
N ASP A 104 0.00 7.82 6.90
CA ASP A 104 -0.61 6.83 7.78
C ASP A 104 -0.50 5.41 7.20
N THR A 105 -0.41 5.28 5.89
CA THR A 105 -0.21 4.00 5.22
C THR A 105 1.08 3.33 5.69
N GLU A 106 2.16 4.08 5.82
CA GLU A 106 3.42 3.53 6.35
C GLU A 106 3.29 3.08 7.79
N VAL A 107 2.52 3.81 8.60
CA VAL A 107 2.27 3.42 9.99
C VAL A 107 1.56 2.07 10.06
N ILE A 108 0.57 1.85 9.19
CA ILE A 108 -0.14 0.57 9.11
C ILE A 108 0.82 -0.56 8.73
N LEU A 109 1.66 -0.34 7.72
CA LEU A 109 2.65 -1.34 7.29
C LEU A 109 3.58 -1.75 8.41
N GLN A 110 4.16 -0.77 9.09
CA GLN A 110 5.12 -1.05 10.15
C GLN A 110 4.45 -1.64 11.38
N ALA A 111 3.23 -1.21 11.71
CA ALA A 111 2.45 -1.81 12.78
C ALA A 111 2.15 -3.28 12.50
N TYR A 112 1.80 -3.61 11.27
CA TYR A 112 1.58 -5.01 10.88
C TYR A 112 2.86 -5.84 11.02
N ALA A 113 4.00 -5.30 10.60
CA ALA A 113 5.28 -6.01 10.72
C ALA A 113 5.66 -6.28 12.19
N VAL A 114 5.32 -5.36 13.11
CA VAL A 114 5.65 -5.48 14.52
C VAL A 114 4.63 -6.32 15.30
N TYR A 115 3.36 -6.12 15.05
CA TYR A 115 2.29 -6.73 15.86
C TYR A 115 1.59 -7.93 15.20
N GLY A 116 1.73 -8.09 13.90
CA GLY A 116 1.07 -9.16 13.15
C GLY A 116 -0.34 -8.87 12.69
#